data_bad15678a165bcd91a904f9a8987ae2b
#
_entry.id   bad15678a165bcd91a904f9a8987ae2b
#
_cell.length_a   1.000
_cell.length_b   1.000
_cell.length_c   1.000
_cell.angle_alpha   90.00
_cell.angle_beta   90.00
_cell.angle_gamma   90.00
#
_symmetry.space_group_name_H-M   'P 1'
#
loop_
_entity.id
_entity.type
_entity.pdbx_description
1 polymer ?
#
loop_
_entity_poly.entity_id
_entity_poly.type
_entity_poly.pdbx_seq_one_letter_code
_entity_poly.pdbx_strand_id
1 'polypeptide(L)'
;MSAEQNIKDNTSNKEVLSNKSKNITGDIYVQDVHKYFGVTKALNGVNVSANFGEIHAIVGGNGCGKSTLAKVMSGVLPIDKGKVSVLGHVPTSPVMARELGIATVFQEVMIAEEASVVDNLFVGSDSFWYKNLTQREKVIKAQELMEDLSGEYIDPYTQVFNLSLPIKAWITIGRAFLRENTKVLILD
;
A
#
# COMPACT_ATOMS: atom_id res chain seq x y z
N MET A 1 13.11 9.89 -58.45
CA MET A 1 13.25 9.03 -57.26
C MET A 1 13.51 9.91 -56.07
N SER A 2 12.50 10.40 -55.31
CA SER A 2 12.74 11.04 -53.99
C SER A 2 11.51 11.62 -53.28
N ALA A 3 10.29 11.53 -53.81
CA ALA A 3 9.12 12.08 -53.10
C ALA A 3 8.26 11.01 -52.38
N GLU A 4 8.31 9.76 -52.83
CA GLU A 4 7.49 8.65 -52.28
C GLU A 4 8.11 7.98 -51.03
N GLN A 5 9.42 8.11 -50.81
CA GLN A 5 10.08 7.52 -49.65
C GLN A 5 9.87 8.34 -48.35
N ASN A 6 9.69 9.66 -48.45
CA ASN A 6 9.46 10.51 -47.27
C ASN A 6 8.04 10.43 -46.67
N ILE A 7 7.08 9.86 -47.45
CA ILE A 7 5.69 9.72 -46.97
C ILE A 7 5.51 8.43 -46.14
N LYS A 8 6.29 7.38 -46.42
CA LYS A 8 6.22 6.10 -45.67
C LYS A 8 6.84 6.19 -44.29
N ASP A 9 7.89 6.97 -44.10
CA ASP A 9 8.55 7.12 -42.79
C ASP A 9 7.73 7.97 -41.80
N ASN A 10 6.89 8.87 -42.30
CA ASN A 10 6.01 9.70 -41.43
C ASN A 10 4.74 8.97 -40.98
N THR A 11 4.30 7.95 -41.70
CA THR A 11 3.13 7.13 -41.31
C THR A 11 3.49 6.11 -40.25
N SER A 12 4.69 5.52 -40.33
CA SER A 12 5.18 4.57 -39.31
C SER A 12 5.43 5.23 -37.96
N ASN A 13 5.88 6.50 -37.92
CA ASN A 13 6.07 7.23 -36.68
C ASN A 13 4.77 7.72 -36.03
N LYS A 14 3.68 7.91 -36.81
CA LYS A 14 2.36 8.22 -36.26
C LYS A 14 1.66 6.99 -35.67
N GLU A 15 1.84 5.83 -36.24
CA GLU A 15 1.30 4.57 -35.69
C GLU A 15 2.02 4.14 -34.41
N VAL A 16 3.32 4.41 -34.26
CA VAL A 16 4.07 4.13 -33.03
C VAL A 16 3.67 5.10 -31.88
N LEU A 17 3.21 6.29 -32.20
CA LEU A 17 2.72 7.27 -31.18
C LEU A 17 1.24 7.09 -30.83
N SER A 18 0.42 6.42 -31.65
CA SER A 18 -0.99 6.17 -31.39
C SER A 18 -1.27 4.96 -30.50
N ASN A 19 -0.28 4.08 -30.28
CA ASN A 19 -0.42 2.86 -29.49
C ASN A 19 -0.09 3.02 -28.00
N LYS A 20 0.01 4.23 -27.45
CA LYS A 20 0.37 4.49 -26.05
C LYS A 20 -0.79 4.71 -25.08
N SER A 21 -2.03 4.52 -25.48
CA SER A 21 -3.15 4.41 -24.53
C SER A 21 -3.59 2.94 -24.38
N LYS A 22 -2.67 2.04 -24.05
CA LYS A 22 -3.08 0.75 -23.48
C LYS A 22 -3.81 1.10 -22.18
N ASN A 23 -5.10 0.80 -22.13
CA ASN A 23 -5.84 0.81 -20.87
C ASN A 23 -5.08 -0.09 -19.91
N ILE A 24 -4.43 0.50 -18.89
CA ILE A 24 -3.79 -0.24 -17.83
C ILE A 24 -4.93 -0.85 -17.04
N THR A 25 -4.98 -2.18 -17.00
CA THR A 25 -5.98 -2.97 -16.26
C THR A 25 -5.25 -3.78 -15.21
N GLY A 26 -5.88 -4.03 -14.09
CA GLY A 26 -5.35 -4.81 -12.98
C GLY A 26 -6.24 -4.63 -11.75
N ASP A 27 -6.02 -5.43 -10.73
CA ASP A 27 -6.70 -5.27 -9.43
C ASP A 27 -6.31 -3.94 -8.75
N ILE A 28 -5.10 -3.49 -9.03
CA ILE A 28 -4.58 -2.17 -8.68
C ILE A 28 -4.07 -1.53 -9.96
N TYR A 29 -4.53 -0.34 -10.30
CA TYR A 29 -3.91 0.45 -11.36
C TYR A 29 -3.85 1.94 -11.03
N VAL A 30 -2.77 2.54 -11.46
CA VAL A 30 -2.47 3.96 -11.42
C VAL A 30 -2.12 4.35 -12.85
N GLN A 31 -2.84 5.28 -13.46
CA GLN A 31 -2.66 5.66 -14.86
C GLN A 31 -2.50 7.17 -14.99
N ASP A 32 -1.36 7.59 -15.52
CA ASP A 32 -0.99 8.99 -15.77
C ASP A 32 -1.24 9.90 -14.56
N VAL A 33 -0.88 9.40 -13.36
CA VAL A 33 -1.17 10.10 -12.11
C VAL A 33 -0.19 11.22 -11.86
N HIS A 34 -0.76 12.39 -11.55
CA HIS A 34 -0.03 13.58 -11.14
C HIS A 34 -0.46 14.00 -9.74
N LYS A 35 0.52 14.41 -8.94
CA LYS A 35 0.33 15.04 -7.63
C LYS A 35 1.29 16.20 -7.45
N TYR A 36 0.74 17.36 -7.11
CA TYR A 36 1.51 18.57 -6.91
C TYR A 36 1.38 19.07 -5.47
N PHE A 37 2.49 19.59 -4.94
CA PHE A 37 2.55 20.32 -3.68
C PHE A 37 3.14 21.71 -3.98
N GLY A 38 2.28 22.68 -4.22
CA GLY A 38 2.68 23.98 -4.75
C GLY A 38 3.38 23.81 -6.09
N VAL A 39 4.65 24.20 -6.18
CA VAL A 39 5.47 24.10 -7.39
C VAL A 39 6.12 22.72 -7.56
N THR A 40 6.11 21.88 -6.52
CA THR A 40 6.77 20.58 -6.53
C THR A 40 5.85 19.53 -7.17
N LYS A 41 6.35 18.87 -8.22
CA LYS A 41 5.68 17.74 -8.88
C LYS A 41 6.10 16.44 -8.18
N ALA A 42 5.36 16.03 -7.14
CA ALA A 42 5.68 14.81 -6.39
C ALA A 42 5.39 13.54 -7.19
N LEU A 43 4.31 13.53 -8.01
CA LEU A 43 4.04 12.52 -9.03
C LEU A 43 3.85 13.23 -10.36
N ASN A 44 4.42 12.69 -11.44
CA ASN A 44 4.40 13.32 -12.75
C ASN A 44 4.19 12.28 -13.86
N GLY A 45 2.94 11.89 -14.11
CA GLY A 45 2.58 10.89 -15.12
C GLY A 45 2.93 9.46 -14.70
N VAL A 46 2.72 9.12 -13.43
CA VAL A 46 3.05 7.79 -12.88
C VAL A 46 2.06 6.75 -13.37
N ASN A 47 2.61 5.60 -13.79
CA ASN A 47 1.85 4.43 -14.22
C ASN A 47 2.32 3.19 -13.45
N VAL A 48 1.40 2.52 -12.76
CA VAL A 48 1.64 1.26 -12.04
C VAL A 48 0.43 0.36 -12.22
N SER A 49 0.65 -0.94 -12.39
CA SER A 49 -0.40 -1.95 -12.32
C SER A 49 0.09 -3.17 -11.56
N ALA A 50 -0.79 -3.78 -10.79
CA ALA A 50 -0.54 -5.02 -10.07
C ALA A 50 -1.81 -5.86 -10.02
N ASN A 51 -1.64 -7.18 -9.89
CA ASN A 51 -2.74 -8.14 -9.75
C ASN A 51 -2.60 -8.90 -8.42
N PHE A 52 -3.67 -9.59 -8.03
CA PHE A 52 -3.62 -10.45 -6.86
C PHE A 52 -2.51 -11.50 -6.96
N GLY A 53 -1.91 -11.80 -5.82
CA GLY A 53 -0.83 -12.78 -5.72
C GLY A 53 0.54 -12.26 -6.16
N GLU A 54 0.65 -10.99 -6.54
CA GLU A 54 1.91 -10.36 -6.93
C GLU A 54 2.51 -9.54 -5.79
N ILE A 55 3.84 -9.52 -5.73
CA ILE A 55 4.63 -8.64 -4.86
C ILE A 55 5.36 -7.64 -5.75
N HIS A 56 5.04 -6.35 -5.59
CA HIS A 56 5.66 -5.27 -6.35
C HIS A 56 6.55 -4.42 -5.46
N ALA A 57 7.83 -4.33 -5.80
CA ALA A 57 8.77 -3.41 -5.16
C ALA A 57 8.87 -2.10 -5.95
N ILE A 58 8.53 -0.99 -5.30
CA ILE A 58 8.69 0.36 -5.87
C ILE A 58 10.06 0.89 -5.45
N VAL A 59 10.98 0.97 -6.40
CA VAL A 59 12.38 1.37 -6.16
C VAL A 59 12.63 2.77 -6.70
N GLY A 60 13.43 3.55 -5.97
CA GLY A 60 13.82 4.91 -6.39
C GLY A 60 14.50 5.67 -5.26
N GLY A 61 15.16 6.76 -5.61
CA GLY A 61 15.85 7.66 -4.66
C GLY A 61 14.90 8.33 -3.67
N ASN A 62 15.48 8.98 -2.66
CA ASN A 62 14.68 9.76 -1.70
C ASN A 62 14.01 10.95 -2.42
N GLY A 63 12.76 11.23 -2.08
CA GLY A 63 11.99 12.31 -2.67
C GLY A 63 11.41 12.02 -4.07
N CYS A 64 11.59 10.81 -4.65
CA CYS A 64 11.05 10.50 -5.98
C CYS A 64 9.55 10.18 -6.02
N GLY A 65 8.83 10.29 -4.89
CA GLY A 65 7.38 10.16 -4.83
C GLY A 65 6.84 8.81 -4.37
N LYS A 66 7.66 7.85 -3.87
CA LYS A 66 7.22 6.53 -3.40
C LYS A 66 6.12 6.63 -2.33
N SER A 67 6.40 7.34 -1.24
CA SER A 67 5.44 7.56 -0.14
C SER A 67 4.22 8.38 -0.59
N THR A 68 4.37 9.28 -1.57
CA THR A 68 3.24 10.00 -2.16
C THR A 68 2.32 9.05 -2.92
N LEU A 69 2.90 8.11 -3.68
CA LEU A 69 2.15 7.08 -4.39
C LEU A 69 1.42 6.14 -3.43
N ALA A 70 2.10 5.68 -2.37
CA ALA A 70 1.48 4.87 -1.30
C ALA A 70 0.29 5.60 -0.66
N LYS A 71 0.44 6.89 -0.33
CA LYS A 71 -0.62 7.74 0.22
C LYS A 71 -1.79 7.96 -0.76
N VAL A 72 -1.53 8.03 -2.05
CA VAL A 72 -2.58 8.11 -3.08
C VAL A 72 -3.35 6.79 -3.16
N MET A 73 -2.67 5.64 -3.25
CA MET A 73 -3.31 4.34 -3.33
C MET A 73 -4.10 3.95 -2.07
N SER A 74 -3.72 4.52 -0.92
CA SER A 74 -4.41 4.31 0.37
C SER A 74 -5.49 5.36 0.68
N GLY A 75 -5.79 6.27 -0.25
CA GLY A 75 -6.81 7.30 -0.07
C GLY A 75 -6.45 8.41 0.92
N VAL A 76 -5.20 8.50 1.35
CA VAL A 76 -4.70 9.59 2.24
C VAL A 76 -4.55 10.90 1.46
N LEU A 77 -4.14 10.80 0.19
CA LEU A 77 -3.94 11.98 -0.67
C LEU A 77 -4.79 11.85 -1.94
N PRO A 78 -5.56 12.90 -2.30
CA PRO A 78 -6.22 12.96 -3.60
C PRO A 78 -5.18 13.24 -4.70
N ILE A 79 -5.47 12.74 -5.91
CA ILE A 79 -4.70 13.04 -7.12
C ILE A 79 -5.14 14.37 -7.72
N ASP A 80 -4.25 15.00 -8.50
CA ASP A 80 -4.57 16.22 -9.24
C ASP A 80 -4.98 15.94 -10.69
N LYS A 81 -4.39 14.86 -11.29
CA LYS A 81 -4.72 14.35 -12.63
C LYS A 81 -4.48 12.85 -12.71
N GLY A 82 -5.09 12.21 -13.71
CA GLY A 82 -4.94 10.78 -13.98
C GLY A 82 -6.06 9.94 -13.41
N LYS A 83 -5.80 8.65 -13.24
CA LYS A 83 -6.77 7.69 -12.70
C LYS A 83 -6.08 6.76 -11.70
N VAL A 84 -6.77 6.45 -10.62
CA VAL A 84 -6.38 5.44 -9.63
C VAL A 84 -7.56 4.51 -9.42
N SER A 85 -7.31 3.22 -9.41
CA SER A 85 -8.27 2.23 -8.95
C SER A 85 -7.55 1.17 -8.13
N VAL A 86 -8.10 0.85 -6.99
CA VAL A 86 -7.67 -0.26 -6.16
C VAL A 86 -8.90 -1.10 -5.86
N LEU A 87 -8.85 -2.38 -6.26
CA LEU A 87 -9.98 -3.31 -6.15
C LEU A 87 -11.27 -2.79 -6.83
N GLY A 88 -11.12 -2.12 -7.99
CA GLY A 88 -12.24 -1.54 -8.75
C GLY A 88 -12.80 -0.24 -8.20
N HIS A 89 -12.23 0.32 -7.14
CA HIS A 89 -12.69 1.55 -6.50
C HIS A 89 -11.59 2.61 -6.47
N VAL A 90 -12.00 3.87 -6.39
CA VAL A 90 -11.08 5.01 -6.12
C VAL A 90 -11.05 5.24 -4.62
N PRO A 91 -9.97 4.95 -3.90
CA PRO A 91 -9.89 5.20 -2.46
C PRO A 91 -9.91 6.71 -2.19
N THR A 92 -10.97 7.21 -1.55
CA THR A 92 -11.14 8.65 -1.27
C THR A 92 -10.84 9.00 0.19
N SER A 93 -10.66 8.00 1.04
CA SER A 93 -10.27 8.17 2.44
C SER A 93 -9.61 6.91 2.97
N PRO A 94 -8.79 7.02 4.05
CA PRO A 94 -8.21 5.85 4.72
C PRO A 94 -9.26 4.89 5.29
N VAL A 95 -10.42 5.41 5.70
CA VAL A 95 -11.53 4.59 6.19
C VAL A 95 -12.09 3.72 5.06
N MET A 96 -12.41 4.33 3.92
CA MET A 96 -12.87 3.61 2.73
C MET A 96 -11.82 2.59 2.24
N ALA A 97 -10.54 2.98 2.18
CA ALA A 97 -9.47 2.06 1.79
C ALA A 97 -9.44 0.82 2.68
N ARG A 98 -9.56 1.00 4.01
CA ARG A 98 -9.63 -0.10 4.97
C ARG A 98 -10.84 -1.00 4.76
N GLU A 99 -12.01 -0.43 4.50
CA GLU A 99 -13.26 -1.18 4.21
C GLU A 99 -13.15 -2.00 2.93
N LEU A 100 -12.43 -1.50 1.93
CA LEU A 100 -12.11 -2.22 0.69
C LEU A 100 -11.09 -3.35 0.88
N GLY A 101 -10.41 -3.41 2.02
CA GLY A 101 -9.36 -4.40 2.29
C GLY A 101 -7.94 -3.92 1.96
N ILE A 102 -7.72 -2.61 1.91
CA ILE A 102 -6.39 -2.03 1.75
C ILE A 102 -5.81 -1.75 3.14
N ALA A 103 -4.74 -2.43 3.49
CA ALA A 103 -3.95 -2.15 4.68
C ALA A 103 -2.68 -1.39 4.29
N THR A 104 -2.37 -0.32 5.01
CA THR A 104 -1.16 0.48 4.77
C THR A 104 -0.35 0.59 6.04
N VAL A 105 0.92 0.28 5.94
CA VAL A 105 1.93 0.48 6.97
C VAL A 105 2.84 1.60 6.49
N PHE A 106 2.80 2.72 7.17
CA PHE A 106 3.65 3.88 6.88
C PHE A 106 4.99 3.77 7.62
N GLN A 107 5.99 4.47 7.13
CA GLN A 107 7.34 4.51 7.70
C GLN A 107 7.35 4.93 9.18
N GLU A 108 6.45 5.82 9.58
CA GLU A 108 6.27 6.16 10.99
C GLU A 108 5.54 5.02 11.70
N VAL A 109 6.23 4.40 12.66
CA VAL A 109 5.70 3.28 13.46
C VAL A 109 4.64 3.83 14.42
N MET A 110 3.37 3.76 14.02
CA MET A 110 2.25 4.18 14.85
C MET A 110 1.87 3.08 15.84
N ILE A 111 2.45 3.15 17.03
CA ILE A 111 2.35 2.13 18.08
C ILE A 111 2.16 2.81 19.44
N ALA A 112 1.40 2.19 20.32
CA ALA A 112 1.25 2.60 21.70
C ALA A 112 2.37 1.97 22.54
N GLU A 113 3.44 2.71 22.80
CA GLU A 113 4.65 2.17 23.44
C GLU A 113 4.43 1.64 24.84
N GLU A 114 3.50 2.21 25.59
CA GLU A 114 3.17 1.80 26.96
C GLU A 114 2.23 0.59 27.02
N ALA A 115 1.59 0.25 25.90
CA ALA A 115 0.72 -0.91 25.80
C ALA A 115 1.50 -2.18 25.48
N SER A 116 0.90 -3.33 25.72
CA SER A 116 1.49 -4.63 25.41
C SER A 116 1.49 -4.92 23.89
N VAL A 117 2.26 -5.92 23.47
CA VAL A 117 2.26 -6.42 22.09
C VAL A 117 0.85 -6.83 21.67
N VAL A 118 0.15 -7.62 22.50
CA VAL A 118 -1.20 -8.09 22.17
C VAL A 118 -2.18 -6.92 22.05
N ASP A 119 -2.11 -5.92 22.93
CA ASP A 119 -3.00 -4.75 22.82
C ASP A 119 -2.71 -3.95 21.55
N ASN A 120 -1.45 -3.78 21.19
CA ASN A 120 -1.07 -3.11 19.94
C ASN A 120 -1.52 -3.86 18.70
N LEU A 121 -1.43 -5.18 18.67
CA LEU A 121 -1.88 -5.98 17.53
C LEU A 121 -3.39 -5.89 17.32
N PHE A 122 -4.16 -5.88 18.41
CA PHE A 122 -5.62 -5.87 18.34
C PHE A 122 -6.25 -4.46 18.40
N VAL A 123 -5.44 -3.39 18.55
CA VAL A 123 -5.98 -2.03 18.54
C VAL A 123 -6.67 -1.71 17.20
N GLY A 124 -7.90 -1.18 17.27
CA GLY A 124 -8.69 -0.85 16.08
C GLY A 124 -9.23 -2.06 15.31
N SER A 125 -9.14 -3.26 15.89
CA SER A 125 -9.72 -4.49 15.36
C SER A 125 -11.14 -4.71 15.84
N ASP A 126 -11.95 -3.65 16.01
CA ASP A 126 -13.35 -3.71 16.45
C ASP A 126 -14.29 -4.35 15.40
N SER A 127 -13.73 -5.17 14.51
CA SER A 127 -14.50 -5.96 13.58
C SER A 127 -15.31 -7.01 14.34
N PHE A 128 -16.47 -7.36 13.79
CA PHE A 128 -17.38 -8.37 14.35
C PHE A 128 -16.67 -9.66 14.78
N TRP A 129 -15.63 -10.08 14.06
CA TRP A 129 -14.90 -11.33 14.28
C TRP A 129 -13.99 -11.30 15.52
N TYR A 130 -13.40 -10.16 15.87
CA TYR A 130 -12.51 -10.07 17.04
C TYR A 130 -13.22 -9.64 18.32
N LYS A 131 -14.45 -9.13 18.23
CA LYS A 131 -15.27 -8.82 19.41
C LYS A 131 -15.53 -10.05 20.30
N ASN A 132 -15.52 -11.23 19.71
CA ASN A 132 -15.84 -12.48 20.39
C ASN A 132 -14.61 -13.26 20.84
N LEU A 133 -13.37 -12.79 20.55
CA LEU A 133 -12.17 -13.46 21.05
C LEU A 133 -11.98 -13.18 22.52
N THR A 134 -11.80 -14.25 23.28
CA THR A 134 -11.32 -14.16 24.67
C THR A 134 -9.89 -13.61 24.69
N GLN A 135 -9.48 -13.05 25.82
CA GLN A 135 -8.11 -12.56 25.99
C GLN A 135 -7.07 -13.66 25.73
N ARG A 136 -7.37 -14.89 26.14
CA ARG A 136 -6.50 -16.05 25.90
C ARG A 136 -6.33 -16.33 24.41
N GLU A 137 -7.38 -16.28 23.63
CA GLU A 137 -7.32 -16.48 22.17
C GLU A 137 -6.54 -15.39 21.47
N LYS A 138 -6.70 -14.13 21.91
CA LYS A 138 -5.90 -13.01 21.40
C LYS A 138 -4.41 -13.21 21.67
N VAL A 139 -4.06 -13.67 22.88
CA VAL A 139 -2.66 -13.93 23.25
C VAL A 139 -2.05 -15.02 22.39
N ILE A 140 -2.77 -16.13 22.17
CA ILE A 140 -2.30 -17.24 21.32
C ILE A 140 -2.07 -16.73 19.88
N LYS A 141 -3.05 -16.05 19.30
CA LYS A 141 -2.94 -15.51 17.95
C LYS A 141 -1.82 -14.47 17.83
N ALA A 142 -1.63 -13.63 18.83
CA ALA A 142 -0.55 -12.65 18.85
C ALA A 142 0.81 -13.33 18.86
N GLN A 143 0.97 -14.37 19.67
CA GLN A 143 2.20 -15.14 19.76
C GLN A 143 2.54 -15.81 18.43
N GLU A 144 1.61 -16.62 17.90
CA GLU A 144 1.77 -17.32 16.63
C GLU A 144 2.14 -16.35 15.49
N LEU A 145 1.40 -15.25 15.36
CA LEU A 145 1.66 -14.26 14.32
C LEU A 145 3.03 -13.59 14.47
N MET A 146 3.42 -13.21 15.69
CA MET A 146 4.70 -12.55 15.89
C MET A 146 5.86 -13.50 15.66
N GLU A 147 5.73 -14.77 16.04
CA GLU A 147 6.72 -15.81 15.78
C GLU A 147 6.90 -16.06 14.28
N ASP A 148 5.79 -16.14 13.53
CA ASP A 148 5.80 -16.28 12.07
C ASP A 148 6.45 -15.07 11.35
N LEU A 149 6.21 -13.85 11.83
CA LEU A 149 6.71 -12.64 11.20
C LEU A 149 8.15 -12.29 11.58
N SER A 150 8.51 -12.45 12.85
CA SER A 150 9.82 -12.04 13.36
C SER A 150 10.85 -13.17 13.39
N GLY A 151 10.39 -14.43 13.39
CA GLY A 151 11.25 -15.61 13.54
C GLY A 151 11.71 -15.85 14.97
N GLU A 152 11.20 -15.09 15.96
CA GLU A 152 11.58 -15.23 17.36
C GLU A 152 10.36 -15.15 18.29
N TYR A 153 10.45 -15.80 19.45
CA TYR A 153 9.41 -15.71 20.47
C TYR A 153 9.40 -14.33 21.10
N ILE A 154 8.23 -13.71 21.12
CA ILE A 154 7.98 -12.43 21.80
C ILE A 154 6.80 -12.62 22.75
N ASP A 155 7.03 -12.42 24.05
CA ASP A 155 5.96 -12.50 25.03
C ASP A 155 4.87 -11.44 24.70
N PRO A 156 3.63 -11.87 24.44
CA PRO A 156 2.52 -10.97 24.08
C PRO A 156 2.19 -9.89 25.13
N TYR A 157 2.59 -10.08 26.36
CA TYR A 157 2.40 -9.11 27.45
C TYR A 157 3.55 -8.12 27.61
N THR A 158 4.62 -8.28 26.86
CA THR A 158 5.74 -7.32 26.89
C THR A 158 5.25 -5.95 26.45
N GLN A 159 5.59 -4.92 27.22
CA GLN A 159 5.38 -3.53 26.81
C GLN A 159 6.25 -3.20 25.60
N VAL A 160 5.63 -2.58 24.60
CA VAL A 160 6.29 -2.31 23.31
C VAL A 160 7.47 -1.34 23.45
N PHE A 161 7.44 -0.46 24.43
CA PHE A 161 8.57 0.41 24.77
C PHE A 161 9.90 -0.35 24.89
N ASN A 162 9.89 -1.56 25.48
CA ASN A 162 11.08 -2.39 25.71
C ASN A 162 11.59 -3.14 24.46
N LEU A 163 10.88 -3.05 23.33
CA LEU A 163 11.20 -3.79 22.12
C LEU A 163 12.08 -2.97 21.17
N SER A 164 12.88 -3.68 20.37
CA SER A 164 13.68 -3.07 19.32
C SER A 164 12.80 -2.50 18.19
N LEU A 165 13.33 -1.53 17.44
CA LEU A 165 12.60 -0.91 16.32
C LEU A 165 12.15 -1.91 15.25
N PRO A 166 12.94 -2.93 14.85
CA PRO A 166 12.47 -3.98 13.94
C PRO A 166 11.24 -4.71 14.45
N ILE A 167 11.22 -5.09 15.74
CA ILE A 167 10.06 -5.77 16.33
C ILE A 167 8.83 -4.86 16.36
N LYS A 168 9.00 -3.58 16.67
CA LYS A 168 7.94 -2.58 16.59
C LYS A 168 7.36 -2.48 15.16
N ALA A 169 8.20 -2.57 14.13
CA ALA A 169 7.75 -2.60 12.75
C ALA A 169 6.93 -3.88 12.46
N TRP A 170 7.36 -5.05 12.94
CA TRP A 170 6.60 -6.29 12.80
C TRP A 170 5.23 -6.23 13.47
N ILE A 171 5.08 -5.56 14.60
CA ILE A 171 3.78 -5.37 15.24
C ILE A 171 2.83 -4.56 14.33
N THR A 172 3.32 -3.52 13.65
CA THR A 172 2.48 -2.73 12.73
C THR A 172 2.08 -3.51 11.49
N ILE A 173 2.97 -4.34 10.96
CA ILE A 173 2.70 -5.27 9.86
C ILE A 173 1.72 -6.35 10.32
N GLY A 174 1.93 -6.96 11.48
CA GLY A 174 1.07 -7.98 12.06
C GLY A 174 -0.37 -7.49 12.24
N ARG A 175 -0.56 -6.23 12.64
CA ARG A 175 -1.87 -5.59 12.71
C ARG A 175 -2.62 -5.61 11.37
N ALA A 176 -1.90 -5.48 10.25
CA ALA A 176 -2.49 -5.58 8.91
C ALA A 176 -2.91 -7.02 8.57
N PHE A 177 -2.13 -8.02 8.98
CA PHE A 177 -2.45 -9.44 8.77
C PHE A 177 -3.58 -9.94 9.64
N LEU A 178 -3.75 -9.40 10.83
CA LEU A 178 -4.90 -9.75 11.70
C LEU A 178 -6.25 -9.32 11.10
N ARG A 179 -6.27 -8.39 10.15
CA ARG A 179 -7.52 -7.99 9.49
C ARG A 179 -7.89 -9.01 8.42
N GLU A 180 -8.97 -9.76 8.64
CA GLU A 180 -9.43 -10.83 7.74
C GLU A 180 -9.79 -10.37 6.32
N ASN A 181 -10.14 -9.09 6.14
CA ASN A 181 -10.49 -8.54 4.84
C ASN A 181 -9.29 -7.94 4.08
N THR A 182 -8.08 -8.05 4.59
CA THR A 182 -6.90 -7.50 3.91
C THR A 182 -6.63 -8.24 2.60
N LYS A 183 -6.71 -7.51 1.50
CA LYS A 183 -6.47 -7.98 0.13
C LYS A 183 -5.25 -7.35 -0.49
N VAL A 184 -4.93 -6.14 -0.06
CA VAL A 184 -3.78 -5.35 -0.52
C VAL A 184 -3.03 -4.84 0.70
N LEU A 185 -1.73 -5.11 0.75
CA LEU A 185 -0.83 -4.57 1.76
C LEU A 185 0.16 -3.61 1.10
N ILE A 186 0.15 -2.37 1.54
CA ILE A 186 1.08 -1.32 1.10
C ILE A 186 2.06 -1.08 2.26
N LEU A 187 3.35 -1.30 1.99
CA LEU A 187 4.45 -1.04 2.93
C LEU A 187 5.26 0.16 2.41
N ASP A 188 5.37 1.24 3.19
CA ASP A 188 6.12 2.47 2.85
C ASP A 188 7.31 2.70 3.80
#